data_5a690f2a4920b91f75ca462880b82dc3
#
_entry.id   5a690f2a4920b91f75ca462880b82dc3
#
_cell.length_a   1.000
_cell.length_b   1.000
_cell.length_c   1.000
_cell.angle_alpha   90.00
_cell.angle_beta   90.00
_cell.angle_gamma   90.00
#
_symmetry.space_group_name_H-M   'P 1'
#
loop_
_entity.id
_entity.type
_entity.pdbx_description
1 polymer ?
#
loop_
_entity_poly.entity_id
_entity_poly.type
_entity_poly.pdbx_seq_one_letter_code
_entity_poly.pdbx_strand_id
1 'polypeptide(L)'
;LAGEVGVLFGFLSHRVLGQYELALLDPTTKPRLLFVAPNIDAAVGKLEVDRREFLHWVALHEVTHGLQFAAVPWLRGYLAAQVRELIAGLDVSVDFRGAMKLPDSSDLRRAIDTLRDGDLLSVVTNPEQRAIIDRIQAAMAVIEGHAEHVMDEAGRDALPSLDKLREALERRREQASPLARLFGKLLGMELKLRQYRLGKSFCDAVVEAEGIPALNRVWRGSDSLPTLAELEDPQAWLRRTREPVSA
;
A
#
# COMPACT_ATOMS: atom_id res chain seq x y z
N LEU A 1 19.98 -15.68 6.59
CA LEU A 1 18.68 -15.61 5.84
C LEU A 1 17.48 -15.88 6.76
N ALA A 2 17.38 -17.08 7.44
CA ALA A 2 16.22 -17.39 8.30
C ALA A 2 16.10 -16.45 9.51
N GLY A 3 17.21 -16.06 10.14
CA GLY A 3 17.23 -15.11 11.25
C GLY A 3 16.83 -13.67 10.81
N GLU A 4 17.27 -13.23 9.66
CA GLU A 4 16.95 -11.93 9.09
C GLU A 4 15.48 -11.83 8.71
N VAL A 5 14.93 -12.89 8.10
CA VAL A 5 13.51 -13.02 7.79
C VAL A 5 12.68 -13.00 9.07
N GLY A 6 13.11 -13.70 10.12
CA GLY A 6 12.45 -13.69 11.43
C GLY A 6 12.42 -12.32 12.10
N VAL A 7 13.53 -11.59 12.07
CA VAL A 7 13.61 -10.19 12.57
C VAL A 7 12.67 -9.28 11.79
N LEU A 8 12.60 -9.45 10.47
CA LEU A 8 11.73 -8.69 9.60
C LEU A 8 10.26 -8.91 9.92
N PHE A 9 9.82 -10.19 10.00
CA PHE A 9 8.46 -10.52 10.39
C PHE A 9 8.12 -10.04 11.79
N GLY A 10 9.05 -10.17 12.75
CA GLY A 10 8.89 -9.62 14.10
C GLY A 10 8.68 -8.10 14.08
N PHE A 11 9.47 -7.38 13.29
CA PHE A 11 9.32 -5.92 13.16
C PHE A 11 7.99 -5.51 12.51
N LEU A 12 7.53 -6.23 11.49
CA LEU A 12 6.26 -5.98 10.82
C LEU A 12 5.07 -6.32 11.71
N SER A 13 5.13 -7.43 12.44
CA SER A 13 4.02 -7.88 13.31
C SER A 13 3.66 -6.89 14.41
N HIS A 14 4.64 -6.10 14.91
CA HIS A 14 4.40 -5.05 15.89
C HIS A 14 3.82 -3.74 15.32
N ARG A 15 3.58 -3.67 14.01
CA ARG A 15 3.08 -2.46 13.32
C ARG A 15 1.67 -2.59 12.79
N VAL A 16 1.19 -3.81 12.62
CA VAL A 16 -0.17 -4.09 12.15
C VAL A 16 -1.14 -3.77 13.28
N LEU A 17 -2.05 -2.85 13.06
CA LEU A 17 -3.10 -2.45 14.01
C LEU A 17 -4.40 -3.21 13.77
N GLY A 18 -4.79 -3.28 12.51
CA GLY A 18 -5.91 -4.05 11.99
C GLY A 18 -5.53 -4.68 10.67
N GLN A 19 -6.36 -5.57 10.19
CA GLN A 19 -6.22 -6.19 8.89
C GLN A 19 -7.57 -6.71 8.40
N TYR A 20 -7.96 -6.28 7.21
CA TYR A 20 -8.93 -7.01 6.42
C TYR A 20 -8.22 -8.16 5.71
N GLU A 21 -8.36 -9.36 6.27
CA GLU A 21 -7.70 -10.56 5.75
C GLU A 21 -8.45 -11.08 4.52
N LEU A 22 -7.97 -10.73 3.35
CA LEU A 22 -8.60 -11.05 2.08
C LEU A 22 -8.36 -12.49 1.61
N ALA A 23 -7.37 -13.20 2.18
CA ALA A 23 -6.91 -14.52 1.72
C ALA A 23 -6.77 -14.57 0.19
N LEU A 24 -5.96 -13.67 -0.35
CA LEU A 24 -5.91 -13.31 -1.78
C LEU A 24 -5.73 -14.52 -2.71
N LEU A 25 -4.89 -15.49 -2.30
CA LEU A 25 -4.57 -16.67 -3.12
C LEU A 25 -5.50 -17.87 -2.87
N ASP A 26 -6.34 -17.82 -1.84
CA ASP A 26 -7.33 -18.86 -1.52
C ASP A 26 -8.76 -18.29 -1.60
N PRO A 27 -9.45 -18.45 -2.73
CA PRO A 27 -10.78 -17.90 -2.93
C PRO A 27 -11.86 -18.57 -2.05
N THR A 28 -11.57 -19.71 -1.44
CA THR A 28 -12.52 -20.45 -0.58
C THR A 28 -12.55 -19.88 0.84
N THR A 29 -11.47 -19.27 1.29
CA THR A 29 -11.40 -18.65 2.61
C THR A 29 -12.24 -17.37 2.65
N LYS A 30 -13.14 -17.30 3.64
CA LYS A 30 -13.95 -16.10 3.88
C LYS A 30 -13.07 -14.98 4.45
N PRO A 31 -13.22 -13.75 3.97
CA PRO A 31 -12.52 -12.61 4.52
C PRO A 31 -12.85 -12.40 6.01
N ARG A 32 -11.88 -11.91 6.76
CA ARG A 32 -12.02 -11.62 8.20
C ARG A 32 -11.46 -10.25 8.52
N LEU A 33 -12.09 -9.59 9.50
CA LEU A 33 -11.53 -8.39 10.14
C LEU A 33 -10.76 -8.84 11.39
N LEU A 34 -9.52 -8.45 11.47
CA LEU A 34 -8.64 -8.76 12.59
C LEU A 34 -8.16 -7.45 13.23
N PHE A 35 -8.09 -7.40 14.56
CA PHE A 35 -7.54 -6.29 15.31
C PHE A 35 -6.46 -6.82 16.25
N VAL A 36 -5.29 -6.19 16.21
CA VAL A 36 -4.14 -6.59 17.02
C VAL A 36 -4.10 -5.74 18.29
N ALA A 37 -4.88 -6.15 19.30
CA ALA A 37 -5.06 -5.39 20.53
C ALA A 37 -3.75 -4.92 21.19
N PRO A 38 -2.69 -5.75 21.35
CA PRO A 38 -1.43 -5.29 21.92
C PRO A 38 -0.78 -4.15 21.12
N ASN A 39 -0.88 -4.17 19.80
CA ASN A 39 -0.31 -3.13 18.95
C ASN A 39 -1.14 -1.83 19.02
N ILE A 40 -2.46 -1.96 19.10
CA ILE A 40 -3.37 -0.83 19.30
C ILE A 40 -3.04 -0.16 20.63
N ASP A 41 -2.95 -0.91 21.74
CA ASP A 41 -2.65 -0.39 23.06
C ASP A 41 -1.26 0.29 23.10
N ALA A 42 -0.26 -0.32 22.47
CA ALA A 42 1.07 0.28 22.33
C ALA A 42 1.07 1.55 21.48
N ALA A 43 0.23 1.63 20.45
CA ALA A 43 0.08 2.82 19.62
C ALA A 43 -0.61 3.94 20.39
N VAL A 44 -1.71 3.65 21.07
CA VAL A 44 -2.47 4.59 21.93
C VAL A 44 -1.55 5.23 22.96
N GLY A 45 -0.76 4.43 23.70
CA GLY A 45 0.19 4.96 24.69
C GLY A 45 1.29 5.83 24.10
N LYS A 46 1.76 5.51 22.87
CA LYS A 46 2.80 6.31 22.18
C LYS A 46 2.27 7.60 21.55
N LEU A 47 1.02 7.60 21.13
CA LEU A 47 0.38 8.73 20.44
C LEU A 47 -0.33 9.66 21.43
N GLU A 48 -0.54 9.19 22.68
CA GLU A 48 -1.27 9.92 23.72
C GLU A 48 -2.69 10.32 23.28
N VAL A 49 -3.38 9.36 22.62
CA VAL A 49 -4.73 9.55 22.07
C VAL A 49 -5.75 8.71 22.84
N ASP A 50 -7.03 9.06 22.70
CA ASP A 50 -8.11 8.25 23.29
C ASP A 50 -8.18 6.87 22.63
N ARG A 51 -8.19 5.81 23.44
CA ARG A 51 -8.17 4.42 22.99
C ARG A 51 -9.41 4.05 22.17
N ARG A 52 -10.56 4.54 22.58
CA ARG A 52 -11.84 4.22 21.92
C ARG A 52 -11.91 4.89 20.56
N GLU A 53 -11.53 6.15 20.47
CA GLU A 53 -11.50 6.89 19.20
C GLU A 53 -10.46 6.29 18.23
N PHE A 54 -9.28 5.93 18.77
CA PHE A 54 -8.24 5.28 17.96
C PHE A 54 -8.70 3.93 17.41
N LEU A 55 -9.38 3.12 18.24
CA LEU A 55 -9.95 1.84 17.79
C LEU A 55 -11.05 2.04 16.75
N HIS A 56 -11.92 3.05 16.91
CA HIS A 56 -12.93 3.40 15.92
C HIS A 56 -12.29 3.82 14.59
N TRP A 57 -11.21 4.59 14.64
CA TRP A 57 -10.45 5.00 13.46
C TRP A 57 -9.87 3.78 12.72
N VAL A 58 -9.23 2.85 13.45
CA VAL A 58 -8.72 1.60 12.85
C VAL A 58 -9.87 0.78 12.28
N ALA A 59 -10.99 0.65 13.01
CA ALA A 59 -12.14 -0.11 12.55
C ALA A 59 -12.76 0.49 11.29
N LEU A 60 -12.88 1.80 11.20
CA LEU A 60 -13.39 2.49 10.02
C LEU A 60 -12.51 2.20 8.79
N HIS A 61 -11.19 2.22 8.97
CA HIS A 61 -10.23 1.87 7.92
C HIS A 61 -10.45 0.44 7.38
N GLU A 62 -10.43 -0.53 8.27
CA GLU A 62 -10.57 -1.95 7.89
C GLU A 62 -11.95 -2.28 7.32
N VAL A 63 -13.01 -1.67 7.84
CA VAL A 63 -14.37 -1.81 7.31
C VAL A 63 -14.48 -1.20 5.90
N THR A 64 -13.81 -0.07 5.66
CA THR A 64 -13.76 0.54 4.33
C THR A 64 -13.14 -0.41 3.32
N HIS A 65 -12.03 -1.08 3.64
CA HIS A 65 -11.48 -2.12 2.80
C HIS A 65 -12.46 -3.29 2.59
N GLY A 66 -13.12 -3.73 3.65
CA GLY A 66 -14.17 -4.75 3.55
C GLY A 66 -15.26 -4.38 2.55
N LEU A 67 -15.74 -3.14 2.58
CA LEU A 67 -16.75 -2.62 1.66
C LEU A 67 -16.22 -2.49 0.23
N GLN A 68 -14.98 -2.02 0.04
CA GLN A 68 -14.34 -1.94 -1.29
C GLN A 68 -14.31 -3.32 -1.96
N PHE A 69 -13.80 -4.34 -1.28
CA PHE A 69 -13.70 -5.69 -1.85
C PHE A 69 -15.05 -6.39 -1.99
N ALA A 70 -16.04 -6.06 -1.17
CA ALA A 70 -17.41 -6.56 -1.32
C ALA A 70 -18.15 -5.91 -2.49
N ALA A 71 -17.95 -4.60 -2.69
CA ALA A 71 -18.61 -3.83 -3.75
C ALA A 71 -17.95 -3.99 -5.13
N VAL A 72 -16.70 -4.44 -5.19
CA VAL A 72 -15.90 -4.55 -6.42
C VAL A 72 -15.46 -6.02 -6.63
N PRO A 73 -16.35 -6.89 -7.15
CA PRO A 73 -16.12 -8.35 -7.20
C PRO A 73 -14.89 -8.78 -8.00
N TRP A 74 -14.48 -8.00 -9.01
CA TRP A 74 -13.32 -8.30 -9.86
C TRP A 74 -11.98 -8.00 -9.19
N LEU A 75 -11.94 -7.09 -8.18
CA LEU A 75 -10.71 -6.54 -7.63
C LEU A 75 -9.84 -7.61 -6.97
N ARG A 76 -10.44 -8.52 -6.17
CA ARG A 76 -9.72 -9.64 -5.55
C ARG A 76 -9.10 -10.55 -6.61
N GLY A 77 -9.86 -10.90 -7.64
CA GLY A 77 -9.38 -11.75 -8.74
C GLY A 77 -8.23 -11.11 -9.52
N TYR A 78 -8.34 -9.82 -9.78
CA TYR A 78 -7.30 -9.03 -10.44
C TYR A 78 -5.99 -9.04 -9.65
N LEU A 79 -6.03 -8.68 -8.36
CA LEU A 79 -4.83 -8.67 -7.51
C LEU A 79 -4.23 -10.08 -7.38
N ALA A 80 -5.06 -11.11 -7.23
CA ALA A 80 -4.61 -12.49 -7.18
C ALA A 80 -3.90 -12.91 -8.47
N ALA A 81 -4.40 -12.49 -9.63
CA ALA A 81 -3.77 -12.77 -10.92
C ALA A 81 -2.40 -12.10 -11.03
N GLN A 82 -2.30 -10.80 -10.68
CA GLN A 82 -1.03 -10.07 -10.70
C GLN A 82 0.01 -10.73 -9.77
N VAL A 83 -0.39 -11.13 -8.56
CA VAL A 83 0.52 -11.78 -7.61
C VAL A 83 0.97 -13.15 -8.13
N ARG A 84 0.07 -13.97 -8.70
CA ARG A 84 0.44 -15.26 -9.31
C ARG A 84 1.40 -15.09 -10.49
N GLU A 85 1.15 -14.12 -11.35
CA GLU A 85 2.00 -13.79 -12.50
C GLU A 85 3.41 -13.37 -12.02
N LEU A 86 3.48 -12.53 -10.98
CA LEU A 86 4.75 -12.12 -10.38
C LEU A 86 5.51 -13.32 -9.82
N ILE A 87 4.85 -14.19 -9.04
CA ILE A 87 5.46 -15.39 -8.46
C ILE A 87 5.93 -16.36 -9.54
N ALA A 88 5.13 -16.57 -10.60
CA ALA A 88 5.48 -17.45 -11.70
C ALA A 88 6.70 -16.95 -12.50
N GLY A 89 6.90 -15.63 -12.56
CA GLY A 89 8.06 -15.01 -13.18
C GLY A 89 9.33 -15.00 -12.31
N LEU A 90 9.20 -15.32 -11.02
CA LEU A 90 10.38 -15.49 -10.17
C LEU A 90 11.04 -16.81 -10.50
N ASP A 91 12.14 -16.74 -11.25
CA ASP A 91 13.00 -17.89 -11.47
C ASP A 91 13.72 -18.20 -10.14
N VAL A 92 13.13 -19.11 -9.33
CA VAL A 92 13.65 -19.50 -8.01
C VAL A 92 14.82 -20.50 -8.21
N SER A 93 15.62 -20.32 -9.22
CA SER A 93 16.95 -20.93 -9.29
C SER A 93 17.92 -20.06 -8.47
N VAL A 94 17.77 -20.07 -7.16
CA VAL A 94 18.82 -19.60 -6.25
C VAL A 94 19.97 -20.58 -6.37
N ASP A 95 20.87 -20.34 -7.30
CA ASP A 95 22.11 -21.09 -7.39
C ASP A 95 22.98 -20.76 -6.16
N PHE A 96 22.73 -21.52 -5.07
CA PHE A 96 23.50 -21.43 -3.83
C PHE A 96 24.99 -21.70 -4.04
N ARG A 97 25.39 -22.26 -5.20
CA ARG A 97 26.81 -22.47 -5.54
C ARG A 97 27.46 -21.22 -6.12
N GLY A 98 26.68 -20.32 -6.74
CA GLY A 98 27.16 -19.01 -7.24
C GLY A 98 27.29 -17.94 -6.16
N ALA A 99 26.50 -18.02 -5.08
CA ALA A 99 26.50 -17.06 -3.98
C ALA A 99 27.76 -17.08 -3.08
N MET A 100 28.68 -18.03 -3.28
CA MET A 100 29.98 -18.10 -2.58
C MET A 100 31.11 -17.34 -3.30
N LYS A 101 30.87 -16.69 -4.43
CA LYS A 101 31.83 -15.73 -4.96
C LYS A 101 31.63 -14.40 -4.22
N LEU A 102 32.64 -13.97 -3.46
CA LEU A 102 32.70 -12.64 -2.89
C LEU A 102 32.49 -11.63 -4.03
N PRO A 103 31.52 -10.72 -3.93
CA PRO A 103 31.28 -9.72 -4.96
C PRO A 103 32.54 -8.88 -5.14
N ASP A 104 32.92 -8.62 -6.38
CA ASP A 104 34.00 -7.72 -6.71
C ASP A 104 33.66 -6.29 -6.22
N SER A 105 34.70 -5.49 -5.96
CA SER A 105 34.54 -4.13 -5.46
C SER A 105 33.63 -3.23 -6.34
N SER A 106 33.56 -3.55 -7.64
CA SER A 106 32.66 -2.87 -8.58
C SER A 106 31.20 -3.28 -8.44
N ASP A 107 30.93 -4.56 -8.07
CA ASP A 107 29.58 -5.06 -7.81
C ASP A 107 29.05 -4.54 -6.48
N LEU A 108 29.94 -4.44 -5.47
CA LEU A 108 29.61 -3.85 -4.18
C LEU A 108 29.28 -2.35 -4.31
N ARG A 109 30.02 -1.60 -5.12
CA ARG A 109 29.71 -0.18 -5.40
C ARG A 109 28.37 -0.03 -6.11
N ARG A 110 28.10 -0.80 -7.17
CA ARG A 110 26.79 -0.79 -7.85
C ARG A 110 25.65 -1.14 -6.91
N ALA A 111 25.81 -2.14 -6.05
CA ALA A 111 24.83 -2.48 -5.04
C ALA A 111 24.61 -1.35 -4.02
N ILE A 112 25.69 -0.67 -3.60
CA ILE A 112 25.60 0.48 -2.67
C ILE A 112 24.94 1.67 -3.35
N ASP A 113 25.25 1.98 -4.60
CA ASP A 113 24.65 3.08 -5.35
C ASP A 113 23.15 2.81 -5.58
N THR A 114 22.78 1.59 -5.93
CA THR A 114 21.37 1.18 -6.08
C THR A 114 20.61 1.20 -4.75
N LEU A 115 21.26 0.79 -3.64
CA LEU A 115 20.72 0.93 -2.29
C LEU A 115 20.50 2.39 -1.89
N ARG A 116 21.39 3.27 -2.37
CA ARG A 116 21.34 4.72 -2.09
C ARG A 116 20.22 5.40 -2.87
N ASP A 117 19.95 4.95 -4.10
CA ASP A 117 18.89 5.46 -4.97
C ASP A 117 17.52 4.86 -4.64
N GLY A 118 17.46 3.87 -3.74
CA GLY A 118 16.21 3.26 -3.25
C GLY A 118 15.53 2.31 -4.25
N ASP A 119 16.16 2.00 -5.38
CA ASP A 119 15.62 1.15 -6.44
C ASP A 119 16.17 -0.29 -6.41
N LEU A 120 16.01 -0.96 -5.25
CA LEU A 120 16.39 -2.38 -5.09
C LEU A 120 15.65 -3.30 -6.06
N LEU A 121 14.46 -2.90 -6.50
CA LEU A 121 13.64 -3.69 -7.42
C LEU A 121 14.22 -3.69 -8.84
N SER A 122 14.90 -2.63 -9.27
CA SER A 122 15.49 -2.55 -10.61
C SER A 122 16.63 -3.55 -10.84
N VAL A 123 17.28 -4.00 -9.76
CA VAL A 123 18.41 -4.96 -9.82
C VAL A 123 17.90 -6.40 -9.92
N VAL A 124 16.71 -6.68 -9.41
CA VAL A 124 16.20 -8.04 -9.21
C VAL A 124 15.11 -8.40 -10.22
N THR A 125 14.49 -7.41 -10.90
CA THR A 125 13.34 -7.64 -11.77
C THR A 125 13.63 -7.33 -13.24
N ASN A 126 13.12 -8.20 -14.13
CA ASN A 126 13.07 -7.90 -15.55
C ASN A 126 11.95 -6.87 -15.86
N PRO A 127 11.90 -6.27 -17.09
CA PRO A 127 10.89 -5.27 -17.46
C PRO A 127 9.45 -5.77 -17.31
N GLU A 128 9.19 -7.05 -17.53
CA GLU A 128 7.84 -7.64 -17.38
C GLU A 128 7.43 -7.69 -15.91
N GLN A 129 8.32 -8.16 -15.04
CA GLN A 129 8.10 -8.16 -13.59
C GLN A 129 7.92 -6.75 -13.04
N ARG A 130 8.70 -5.79 -13.57
CA ARG A 130 8.55 -4.38 -13.22
C ARG A 130 7.15 -3.87 -13.54
N ALA A 131 6.65 -4.16 -14.74
CA ALA A 131 5.31 -3.76 -15.17
C ALA A 131 4.20 -4.38 -14.28
N ILE A 132 4.37 -5.63 -13.83
CA ILE A 132 3.43 -6.27 -12.88
C ILE A 132 3.47 -5.55 -11.53
N ILE A 133 4.65 -5.28 -11.01
CA ILE A 133 4.83 -4.55 -9.74
C ILE A 133 4.18 -3.17 -9.84
N ASP A 134 4.39 -2.43 -10.92
CA ASP A 134 3.81 -1.10 -11.14
C ASP A 134 2.27 -1.15 -11.15
N ARG A 135 1.67 -2.18 -11.79
CA ARG A 135 0.21 -2.40 -11.75
C ARG A 135 -0.31 -2.69 -10.35
N ILE A 136 0.38 -3.54 -9.59
CA ILE A 136 0.03 -3.84 -8.20
C ILE A 136 0.12 -2.57 -7.35
N GLN A 137 1.20 -1.81 -7.50
CA GLN A 137 1.44 -0.58 -6.77
C GLN A 137 0.38 0.48 -7.04
N ALA A 138 0.02 0.67 -8.31
CA ALA A 138 -1.03 1.61 -8.70
C ALA A 138 -2.40 1.21 -8.12
N ALA A 139 -2.76 -0.06 -8.22
CA ALA A 139 -4.00 -0.58 -7.64
C ALA A 139 -4.04 -0.40 -6.12
N MET A 140 -2.95 -0.75 -5.42
CA MET A 140 -2.86 -0.58 -3.96
C MET A 140 -2.91 0.90 -3.56
N ALA A 141 -2.28 1.79 -4.31
CA ALA A 141 -2.35 3.22 -4.06
C ALA A 141 -3.80 3.75 -4.12
N VAL A 142 -4.57 3.31 -5.12
CA VAL A 142 -5.99 3.68 -5.23
C VAL A 142 -6.83 3.08 -4.11
N ILE A 143 -6.65 1.81 -3.78
CA ILE A 143 -7.39 1.13 -2.70
C ILE A 143 -7.19 1.88 -1.38
N GLU A 144 -5.94 2.17 -1.03
CA GLU A 144 -5.59 2.86 0.21
C GLU A 144 -6.01 4.35 0.16
N GLY A 145 -5.74 5.03 -0.95
CA GLY A 145 -6.10 6.44 -1.10
C GLY A 145 -7.60 6.67 -1.05
N HIS A 146 -8.38 5.79 -1.66
CA HIS A 146 -9.84 5.83 -1.57
C HIS A 146 -10.32 5.54 -0.14
N ALA A 147 -9.70 4.58 0.57
CA ALA A 147 -10.03 4.32 1.96
C ALA A 147 -9.75 5.54 2.84
N GLU A 148 -8.59 6.19 2.69
CA GLU A 148 -8.29 7.43 3.40
C GLU A 148 -9.27 8.56 3.05
N HIS A 149 -9.63 8.73 1.76
CA HIS A 149 -10.61 9.73 1.34
C HIS A 149 -11.99 9.50 1.98
N VAL A 150 -12.48 8.26 1.96
CA VAL A 150 -13.77 7.90 2.59
C VAL A 150 -13.73 8.11 4.10
N MET A 151 -12.62 7.75 4.74
CA MET A 151 -12.45 7.99 6.18
C MET A 151 -12.46 9.47 6.53
N ASP A 152 -11.91 10.32 5.66
CA ASP A 152 -11.93 11.75 5.85
C ASP A 152 -13.34 12.31 5.83
N GLU A 153 -14.15 11.86 4.89
CA GLU A 153 -15.54 12.31 4.77
C GLU A 153 -16.42 11.73 5.90
N ALA A 154 -16.37 10.42 6.11
CA ALA A 154 -17.18 9.75 7.14
C ALA A 154 -16.69 10.02 8.58
N GLY A 155 -15.39 10.23 8.74
CA GLY A 155 -14.76 10.45 10.05
C GLY A 155 -15.06 11.82 10.64
N ARG A 156 -15.34 12.83 9.83
CA ARG A 156 -15.67 14.19 10.34
C ARG A 156 -16.85 14.18 11.30
N ASP A 157 -17.87 13.38 11.02
CA ASP A 157 -19.06 13.28 11.84
C ASP A 157 -18.94 12.23 12.95
N ALA A 158 -18.12 11.19 12.72
CA ALA A 158 -18.03 10.03 13.61
C ALA A 158 -16.90 10.11 14.67
N LEU A 159 -15.87 10.92 14.41
CA LEU A 159 -14.65 10.99 15.23
C LEU A 159 -14.32 12.45 15.59
N PRO A 160 -14.77 12.94 16.77
CA PRO A 160 -14.51 14.31 17.21
C PRO A 160 -13.04 14.72 17.27
N SER A 161 -12.14 13.74 17.50
CA SER A 161 -10.68 13.96 17.57
C SER A 161 -9.94 13.54 16.30
N LEU A 162 -10.61 13.41 15.13
CA LEU A 162 -9.98 12.95 13.87
C LEU A 162 -8.71 13.73 13.52
N ASP A 163 -8.76 15.06 13.62
CA ASP A 163 -7.60 15.92 13.29
C ASP A 163 -6.43 15.68 14.25
N LYS A 164 -6.72 15.54 15.55
CA LYS A 164 -5.68 15.20 16.56
C LYS A 164 -5.06 13.83 16.31
N LEU A 165 -5.87 12.84 15.93
CA LEU A 165 -5.40 11.51 15.59
C LEU A 165 -4.46 11.55 14.38
N ARG A 166 -4.81 12.33 13.36
CA ARG A 166 -3.98 12.53 12.16
C ARG A 166 -2.67 13.20 12.46
N GLU A 167 -2.71 14.33 13.17
CA GLU A 167 -1.50 15.03 13.60
C GLU A 167 -0.58 14.13 14.43
N ALA A 168 -1.15 13.33 15.35
CA ALA A 168 -0.38 12.39 16.16
C ALA A 168 0.28 11.30 15.30
N LEU A 169 -0.42 10.76 14.30
CA LEU A 169 0.12 9.77 13.37
C LEU A 169 1.20 10.37 12.46
N GLU A 170 1.03 11.58 11.98
CA GLU A 170 2.04 12.28 11.16
C GLU A 170 3.29 12.59 11.99
N ARG A 171 3.15 13.15 13.17
CA ARG A 171 4.28 13.37 14.10
C ARG A 171 5.06 12.08 14.35
N ARG A 172 4.38 10.95 14.55
CA ARG A 172 5.05 9.66 14.72
C ARG A 172 5.81 9.22 13.47
N ARG A 173 5.27 9.48 12.28
CA ARG A 173 5.95 9.19 10.99
C ARG A 173 7.25 10.00 10.87
N GLU A 174 7.23 11.26 11.25
CA GLU A 174 8.39 12.17 11.22
C GLU A 174 9.46 11.81 12.25
N GLN A 175 9.04 11.36 13.43
CA GLN A 175 9.92 10.99 14.55
C GLN A 175 10.50 9.57 14.46
N ALA A 176 10.27 8.87 13.33
CA ALA A 176 10.82 7.53 13.14
C ALA A 176 12.35 7.55 13.28
N SER A 177 12.91 6.67 14.11
CA SER A 177 14.34 6.57 14.35
C SER A 177 15.12 6.33 13.04
N PRO A 178 16.40 6.74 12.94
CA PRO A 178 17.21 6.48 11.75
C PRO A 178 17.24 4.99 11.36
N LEU A 179 17.25 4.10 12.36
CA LEU A 179 17.19 2.66 12.16
C LEU A 179 15.85 2.22 11.57
N ALA A 180 14.74 2.75 12.09
CA ALA A 180 13.40 2.47 11.58
C ALA A 180 13.22 3.03 10.15
N ARG A 181 13.84 4.15 9.81
CA ARG A 181 13.90 4.69 8.44
C ARG A 181 14.73 3.79 7.51
N LEU A 182 15.88 3.32 7.97
CA LEU A 182 16.72 2.40 7.20
C LEU A 182 15.99 1.08 6.92
N PHE A 183 15.36 0.48 7.94
CA PHE A 183 14.50 -0.70 7.75
C PHE A 183 13.28 -0.39 6.87
N GLY A 184 12.70 0.80 6.99
CA GLY A 184 11.64 1.27 6.12
C GLY A 184 12.06 1.33 4.64
N LYS A 185 13.27 1.81 4.35
CA LYS A 185 13.87 1.81 3.00
C LYS A 185 14.11 0.38 2.49
N LEU A 186 14.75 -0.44 3.30
CA LEU A 186 15.05 -1.84 2.95
C LEU A 186 13.78 -2.66 2.68
N LEU A 187 12.66 -2.32 3.32
CA LEU A 187 11.37 -2.99 3.17
C LEU A 187 10.44 -2.34 2.16
N GLY A 188 10.91 -1.33 1.44
CA GLY A 188 10.04 -0.57 0.53
C GLY A 188 8.91 0.20 1.23
N MET A 189 8.98 0.40 2.57
CA MET A 189 7.94 1.10 3.32
C MET A 189 7.91 2.61 3.02
N GLU A 190 9.03 3.22 2.64
CA GLU A 190 9.04 4.60 2.12
C GLU A 190 8.29 4.68 0.79
N LEU A 191 8.46 3.69 -0.08
CA LEU A 191 7.71 3.55 -1.32
C LEU A 191 6.21 3.38 -1.02
N LYS A 192 5.86 2.54 -0.05
CA LYS A 192 4.49 2.34 0.41
C LYS A 192 3.87 3.63 0.96
N LEU A 193 4.58 4.39 1.78
CA LEU A 193 4.10 5.69 2.31
C LEU A 193 3.92 6.74 1.21
N ARG A 194 4.81 6.76 0.22
CA ARG A 194 4.67 7.62 -0.97
C ARG A 194 3.43 7.23 -1.78
N GLN A 195 3.18 5.94 -1.94
CA GLN A 195 1.99 5.42 -2.64
C GLN A 195 0.69 5.79 -1.93
N TYR A 196 0.63 5.69 -0.60
CA TYR A 196 -0.54 6.12 0.18
C TYR A 196 -0.85 7.61 -0.05
N ARG A 197 0.16 8.48 0.07
CA ARG A 197 -0.01 9.92 -0.18
C ARG A 197 -0.44 10.20 -1.61
N LEU A 198 0.18 9.53 -2.58
CA LEU A 198 -0.12 9.67 -3.99
C LEU A 198 -1.55 9.22 -4.31
N GLY A 199 -1.96 8.07 -3.76
CA GLY A 199 -3.31 7.55 -3.92
C GLY A 199 -4.37 8.48 -3.33
N LYS A 200 -4.13 9.01 -2.12
CA LYS A 200 -5.04 9.98 -1.50
C LYS A 200 -5.11 11.27 -2.31
N SER A 201 -3.96 11.85 -2.68
CA SER A 201 -3.92 13.08 -3.48
C SER A 201 -4.62 12.90 -4.83
N PHE A 202 -4.48 11.73 -5.46
CA PHE A 202 -5.21 11.40 -6.67
C PHE A 202 -6.73 11.38 -6.43
N CYS A 203 -7.20 10.68 -5.39
CA CYS A 203 -8.62 10.60 -5.08
C CYS A 203 -9.21 11.97 -4.77
N ASP A 204 -8.53 12.77 -3.95
CA ASP A 204 -8.96 14.12 -3.59
C ASP A 204 -9.04 15.02 -4.84
N ALA A 205 -8.02 14.99 -5.70
CA ALA A 205 -7.98 15.81 -6.93
C ALA A 205 -9.07 15.42 -7.94
N VAL A 206 -9.37 14.12 -8.06
CA VAL A 206 -10.46 13.63 -8.91
C VAL A 206 -11.82 14.09 -8.37
N VAL A 207 -12.03 14.00 -7.05
CA VAL A 207 -13.29 14.43 -6.43
C VAL A 207 -13.45 15.94 -6.52
N GLU A 208 -12.39 16.71 -6.30
CA GLU A 208 -12.40 18.17 -6.46
C GLU A 208 -12.75 18.59 -7.88
N ALA A 209 -12.24 17.88 -8.88
CA ALA A 209 -12.45 18.22 -10.30
C ALA A 209 -13.82 17.82 -10.84
N GLU A 210 -14.30 16.60 -10.55
CA GLU A 210 -15.51 16.02 -11.18
C GLU A 210 -16.42 15.29 -10.19
N GLY A 211 -16.15 15.34 -8.88
CA GLY A 211 -16.96 14.74 -7.83
C GLY A 211 -16.78 13.23 -7.65
N ILE A 212 -17.43 12.69 -6.61
CA ILE A 212 -17.40 11.26 -6.26
C ILE A 212 -17.81 10.33 -7.43
N PRO A 213 -18.81 10.66 -8.29
CA PRO A 213 -19.15 9.81 -9.42
C PRO A 213 -17.99 9.59 -10.39
N ALA A 214 -17.09 10.58 -10.54
CA ALA A 214 -15.89 10.42 -11.35
C ALA A 214 -14.89 9.47 -10.67
N LEU A 215 -14.65 9.62 -9.37
CA LEU A 215 -13.76 8.72 -8.63
C LEU A 215 -14.26 7.27 -8.71
N ASN A 216 -15.56 7.04 -8.63
CA ASN A 216 -16.14 5.70 -8.72
C ASN A 216 -15.88 4.99 -10.06
N ARG A 217 -15.41 5.71 -11.10
CA ARG A 217 -14.99 5.07 -12.37
C ARG A 217 -13.82 4.11 -12.16
N VAL A 218 -12.97 4.30 -11.15
CA VAL A 218 -11.84 3.39 -10.84
C VAL A 218 -12.31 1.94 -10.61
N TRP A 219 -13.57 1.76 -10.20
CA TRP A 219 -14.15 0.48 -9.85
C TRP A 219 -14.91 -0.21 -11.00
N ARG A 220 -14.99 0.41 -12.19
CA ARG A 220 -15.70 -0.17 -13.35
C ARG A 220 -15.03 -1.43 -13.90
N GLY A 221 -13.71 -1.51 -13.82
CA GLY A 221 -12.92 -2.67 -14.28
C GLY A 221 -11.43 -2.40 -14.14
N SER A 222 -10.62 -3.42 -14.36
CA SER A 222 -9.15 -3.32 -14.27
C SER A 222 -8.56 -2.25 -15.18
N ASP A 223 -9.16 -2.05 -16.37
CA ASP A 223 -8.70 -1.05 -17.34
C ASP A 223 -9.00 0.39 -16.91
N SER A 224 -9.89 0.56 -15.93
CA SER A 224 -10.20 1.86 -15.33
C SER A 224 -9.23 2.24 -14.22
N LEU A 225 -8.44 1.30 -13.69
CA LEU A 225 -7.40 1.65 -12.71
C LEU A 225 -6.38 2.63 -13.30
N PRO A 226 -5.92 3.62 -12.54
CA PRO A 226 -4.86 4.49 -13.00
C PRO A 226 -3.53 3.73 -13.08
N THR A 227 -2.66 4.18 -13.97
CA THR A 227 -1.24 3.86 -13.95
C THR A 227 -0.52 4.68 -12.89
N LEU A 228 0.74 4.34 -12.55
CA LEU A 228 1.54 5.17 -11.64
C LEU A 228 1.70 6.60 -12.15
N ALA A 229 1.87 6.80 -13.46
CA ALA A 229 1.95 8.12 -14.06
C ALA A 229 0.64 8.91 -13.94
N GLU A 230 -0.50 8.24 -14.07
CA GLU A 230 -1.82 8.89 -13.92
C GLU A 230 -2.17 9.20 -12.46
N LEU A 231 -1.60 8.47 -11.49
CA LEU A 231 -1.69 8.87 -10.08
C LEU A 231 -1.01 10.22 -9.83
N GLU A 232 0.07 10.52 -10.56
CA GLU A 232 0.77 11.80 -10.51
C GLU A 232 0.09 12.88 -11.39
N ASP A 233 -0.66 12.48 -12.42
CA ASP A 233 -1.49 13.37 -13.28
C ASP A 233 -2.97 12.91 -13.31
N PRO A 234 -3.77 13.23 -12.29
CA PRO A 234 -5.19 12.86 -12.23
C PRO A 234 -6.00 13.33 -13.43
N GLN A 235 -5.59 14.42 -14.08
CA GLN A 235 -6.26 14.95 -15.27
C GLN A 235 -6.07 14.03 -16.49
N ALA A 236 -4.91 13.36 -16.61
CA ALA A 236 -4.69 12.35 -17.66
C ALA A 236 -5.65 11.18 -17.49
N TRP A 237 -5.81 10.68 -16.26
CA TRP A 237 -6.76 9.63 -15.95
C TRP A 237 -8.22 10.04 -16.21
N LEU A 238 -8.62 11.24 -15.80
CA LEU A 238 -9.96 11.78 -16.07
C LEU A 238 -10.24 11.83 -17.57
N ARG A 239 -9.29 12.32 -18.38
CA ARG A 239 -9.43 12.33 -19.85
C ARG A 239 -9.60 10.94 -20.43
N ARG A 240 -8.81 9.95 -19.97
CA ARG A 240 -8.86 8.58 -20.46
C ARG A 240 -10.17 7.87 -20.11
N THR A 241 -10.73 8.14 -18.93
CA THR A 241 -11.90 7.44 -18.40
C THR A 241 -13.22 8.18 -18.65
N ARG A 242 -13.19 9.34 -19.27
CA ARG A 242 -14.42 10.02 -19.73
C ARG A 242 -15.14 9.15 -20.74
N GLU A 243 -16.44 9.00 -20.56
CA GLU A 243 -17.27 8.44 -21.62
C GLU A 243 -17.26 9.39 -22.82
N PRO A 244 -17.16 8.85 -24.07
CA PRO A 244 -17.36 9.67 -25.24
C PRO A 244 -18.74 10.31 -25.10
N VAL A 245 -18.79 11.66 -25.23
CA VAL A 245 -20.05 12.39 -25.28
C VAL A 245 -20.87 11.78 -26.42
N SER A 246 -21.98 11.10 -26.09
CA SER A 246 -22.89 10.60 -27.10
C SER A 246 -23.41 11.80 -27.88
N ALA A 247 -23.02 11.89 -29.14
CA ALA A 247 -23.47 12.93 -30.07
C ALA A 247 -24.94 12.71 -30.43
#